data_8e08b76baa8e580d57d07a5aaf01854c
#
_entry.id   8e08b76baa8e580d57d07a5aaf01854c
#
_cell.length_a   1.000
_cell.length_b   1.000
_cell.length_c   1.000
_cell.angle_alpha   90.00
_cell.angle_beta   90.00
_cell.angle_gamma   90.00
#
_symmetry.space_group_name_H-M   'P 1'
#
loop_
_entity.id
_entity.type
_entity.pdbx_description
1 polymer ?
#
loop_
_entity_poly.entity_id
_entity_poly.type
_entity_poly.pdbx_seq_one_letter_code
_entity_poly.pdbx_strand_id
1 'polypeptide(L)'
;EIIIDGKIKTSCKLKDNPEELKTIDCILEKFLELRSISGVSKYLIKQGIKSRTGKIFSLLGIKEILQNPVYCIADEDAWEYFTEHHSDVCFEKTECSNKYGLLTYNKRDYRKKNAPRQGMDKWIVAIGKHKGRISGKKWVAIQNILKDNIPTGTKPAIMHNDYSLLSGLIFCDKCQSRMFAKQRSGKGG
;
A
#
# COMPACT_ATOMS: atom_id res chain seq x y z
N GLU A 1 2.80 -7.49 31.13
CA GLU A 1 3.76 -8.60 31.32
C GLU A 1 3.08 -9.90 30.87
N ILE A 2 3.79 -10.73 30.14
CA ILE A 2 3.32 -12.04 29.67
C ILE A 2 4.36 -13.07 30.13
N ILE A 3 3.91 -14.18 30.69
CA ILE A 3 4.79 -15.27 31.08
C ILE A 3 4.85 -16.27 29.92
N ILE A 4 6.02 -16.44 29.32
CA ILE A 4 6.30 -17.43 28.28
C ILE A 4 7.48 -18.29 28.75
N ASP A 5 7.27 -19.59 28.81
CA ASP A 5 8.28 -20.55 29.30
C ASP A 5 8.89 -20.20 30.67
N GLY A 6 8.03 -19.74 31.61
CA GLY A 6 8.44 -19.35 32.95
C GLY A 6 9.24 -18.04 33.05
N LYS A 7 9.41 -17.32 31.94
CA LYS A 7 10.11 -16.02 31.90
C LYS A 7 9.11 -14.88 31.65
N ILE A 8 9.22 -13.83 32.46
CA ILE A 8 8.43 -12.60 32.30
C ILE A 8 8.96 -11.88 31.06
N LYS A 9 8.13 -11.76 30.04
CA LYS A 9 8.41 -10.94 28.85
C LYS A 9 7.50 -9.71 28.82
N THR A 10 8.07 -8.55 28.52
CA THR A 10 7.30 -7.34 28.30
C THR A 10 6.81 -7.32 26.85
N SER A 11 5.50 -7.14 26.64
CA SER A 11 4.94 -6.91 25.33
C SER A 11 4.67 -5.44 25.08
N CYS A 12 5.06 -4.93 23.91
CA CYS A 12 4.68 -3.59 23.49
C CYS A 12 3.22 -3.56 23.05
N LYS A 13 2.47 -2.57 23.52
CA LYS A 13 1.11 -2.28 23.06
C LYS A 13 1.13 -1.07 22.13
N LEU A 14 0.31 -1.10 21.08
CA LEU A 14 0.08 0.07 20.25
C LEU A 14 -0.73 1.09 21.07
N LYS A 15 -0.28 2.35 21.06
CA LYS A 15 -0.98 3.48 21.65
C LYS A 15 -1.45 4.41 20.53
N ASP A 16 -2.72 4.79 20.57
CA ASP A 16 -3.29 5.73 19.63
C ASP A 16 -2.66 7.11 19.77
N ASN A 17 -2.25 7.70 18.64
CA ASN A 17 -1.91 9.11 18.53
C ASN A 17 -2.98 9.78 17.66
N PRO A 18 -3.91 10.55 18.25
CA PRO A 18 -5.06 11.09 17.52
C PRO A 18 -4.70 12.00 16.36
N GLU A 19 -3.61 12.76 16.45
CA GLU A 19 -3.17 13.66 15.39
C GLU A 19 -2.62 12.89 14.18
N GLU A 20 -1.77 11.89 14.45
CA GLU A 20 -1.23 11.04 13.39
C GLU A 20 -2.35 10.21 12.75
N LEU A 21 -3.29 9.71 13.53
CA LEU A 21 -4.43 8.94 13.02
C LEU A 21 -5.35 9.75 12.11
N LYS A 22 -5.59 11.04 12.40
CA LYS A 22 -6.32 11.94 11.49
C LYS A 22 -5.64 12.04 10.12
N THR A 23 -4.30 12.10 10.12
CA THR A 23 -3.54 12.12 8.87
C THR A 23 -3.65 10.80 8.11
N ILE A 24 -3.63 9.66 8.83
CA ILE A 24 -3.84 8.34 8.22
C ILE A 24 -5.24 8.22 7.61
N ASP A 25 -6.27 8.62 8.34
CA ASP A 25 -7.65 8.61 7.84
C ASP A 25 -7.78 9.44 6.55
N CYS A 26 -7.19 10.64 6.55
CA CYS A 26 -7.14 11.51 5.37
C CYS A 26 -6.45 10.84 4.18
N ILE A 27 -5.32 10.14 4.39
CA ILE A 27 -4.60 9.42 3.33
C ILE A 27 -5.47 8.29 2.75
N LEU A 28 -6.12 7.50 3.62
CA LEU A 28 -6.97 6.39 3.21
C LEU A 28 -8.18 6.86 2.41
N GLU A 29 -8.89 7.88 2.89
CA GLU A 29 -10.07 8.45 2.22
C GLU A 29 -9.71 9.10 0.88
N LYS A 30 -8.66 9.93 0.86
CA LYS A 30 -8.22 10.59 -0.37
C LYS A 30 -7.67 9.62 -1.41
N PHE A 31 -7.10 8.49 -0.98
CA PHE A 31 -6.69 7.48 -1.94
C PHE A 31 -7.88 6.77 -2.58
N LEU A 32 -8.94 6.47 -1.85
CA LEU A 32 -10.18 5.91 -2.41
C LEU A 32 -10.84 6.86 -3.42
N GLU A 33 -10.78 8.17 -3.15
CA GLU A 33 -11.31 9.22 -4.04
C GLU A 33 -10.45 9.38 -5.30
N LEU A 34 -9.14 9.61 -5.13
CA LEU A 34 -8.23 9.98 -6.21
C LEU A 34 -7.64 8.77 -6.96
N ARG A 35 -7.68 7.58 -6.39
CA ARG A 35 -7.13 6.31 -6.92
C ARG A 35 -5.66 6.41 -7.36
N SER A 36 -4.91 7.37 -6.82
CA SER A 36 -3.54 7.69 -7.23
C SER A 36 -2.68 8.13 -6.04
N ILE A 37 -1.56 7.44 -5.82
CA ILE A 37 -0.58 7.79 -4.78
C ILE A 37 -0.01 9.19 -5.02
N SER A 38 0.30 9.53 -6.29
CA SER A 38 0.80 10.87 -6.65
C SER A 38 -0.25 11.95 -6.42
N GLY A 39 -1.52 11.64 -6.66
CA GLY A 39 -2.65 12.53 -6.36
C GLY A 39 -2.75 12.82 -4.87
N VAL A 40 -2.68 11.78 -4.03
CA VAL A 40 -2.66 11.93 -2.55
C VAL A 40 -1.47 12.77 -2.11
N SER A 41 -0.26 12.51 -2.62
CA SER A 41 0.93 13.27 -2.28
C SER A 41 0.76 14.76 -2.60
N LYS A 42 0.27 15.11 -3.79
CA LYS A 42 -0.02 16.49 -4.19
C LYS A 42 -1.05 17.15 -3.28
N TYR A 43 -2.10 16.42 -2.89
CA TYR A 43 -3.10 16.90 -1.97
C TYR A 43 -2.50 17.22 -0.60
N LEU A 44 -1.73 16.30 0.00
CA LEU A 44 -1.08 16.50 1.29
C LEU A 44 -0.15 17.71 1.28
N ILE A 45 0.62 17.90 0.20
CA ILE A 45 1.50 19.08 0.03
C ILE A 45 0.67 20.37 -0.01
N LYS A 46 -0.42 20.38 -0.78
CA LYS A 46 -1.31 21.54 -0.90
C LYS A 46 -1.95 21.92 0.43
N GLN A 47 -2.28 20.94 1.27
CA GLN A 47 -2.85 21.13 2.60
C GLN A 47 -1.78 21.41 3.68
N GLY A 48 -0.49 21.41 3.33
CA GLY A 48 0.60 21.60 4.29
C GLY A 48 0.75 20.45 5.30
N ILE A 49 0.15 19.28 5.02
CA ILE A 49 0.20 18.11 5.91
C ILE A 49 1.56 17.44 5.80
N LYS A 50 2.28 17.36 6.91
CA LYS A 50 3.61 16.79 7.02
C LYS A 50 3.63 15.55 7.91
N SER A 51 4.67 14.73 7.75
CA SER A 51 4.93 13.59 8.63
C SER A 51 5.35 14.06 10.04
N ARG A 52 5.37 13.13 11.00
CA ARG A 52 5.85 13.38 12.37
C ARG A 52 7.23 14.07 12.44
N THR A 53 8.08 13.83 11.46
CA THR A 53 9.42 14.45 11.37
C THR A 53 9.41 15.79 10.65
N GLY A 54 8.26 16.38 10.35
CA GLY A 54 8.13 17.65 9.62
C GLY A 54 8.42 17.56 8.12
N LYS A 55 8.66 16.35 7.58
CA LYS A 55 8.96 16.13 6.16
C LYS A 55 7.70 15.84 5.36
N ILE A 56 7.77 16.11 4.05
CA ILE A 56 6.75 15.72 3.08
C ILE A 56 6.69 14.18 3.02
N PHE A 57 5.49 13.63 2.90
CA PHE A 57 5.32 12.19 2.70
C PHE A 57 5.89 11.76 1.35
N SER A 58 6.80 10.78 1.36
CA SER A 58 7.27 10.15 0.14
C SER A 58 6.19 9.26 -0.48
N LEU A 59 6.22 9.06 -1.80
CA LEU A 59 5.28 8.14 -2.47
C LEU A 59 5.35 6.72 -1.91
N LEU A 60 6.56 6.26 -1.56
CA LEU A 60 6.76 4.96 -0.90
C LEU A 60 6.13 4.95 0.49
N GLY A 61 6.30 6.00 1.29
CA GLY A 61 5.70 6.11 2.62
C GLY A 61 4.16 6.08 2.56
N ILE A 62 3.55 6.80 1.62
CA ILE A 62 2.10 6.74 1.38
C ILE A 62 1.69 5.31 1.01
N LYS A 63 2.40 4.66 0.09
CA LYS A 63 2.13 3.27 -0.29
C LYS A 63 2.23 2.32 0.90
N GLU A 64 3.23 2.48 1.75
CA GLU A 64 3.39 1.65 2.96
C GLU A 64 2.26 1.84 3.96
N ILE A 65 1.75 3.05 4.12
CA ILE A 65 0.56 3.33 4.95
C ILE A 65 -0.67 2.61 4.37
N LEU A 66 -0.93 2.76 3.07
CA LEU A 66 -2.07 2.15 2.39
C LEU A 66 -2.04 0.62 2.44
N GLN A 67 -0.86 0.02 2.41
CA GLN A 67 -0.66 -1.43 2.47
C GLN A 67 -0.57 -2.00 3.88
N ASN A 68 -0.62 -1.18 4.92
CA ASN A 68 -0.43 -1.67 6.28
C ASN A 68 -1.75 -2.17 6.89
N PRO A 69 -1.89 -3.49 7.16
CA PRO A 69 -3.10 -4.06 7.72
C PRO A 69 -3.45 -3.55 9.13
N VAL A 70 -2.52 -2.91 9.82
CA VAL A 70 -2.76 -2.36 11.17
C VAL A 70 -3.94 -1.38 11.20
N TYR A 71 -4.22 -0.72 10.09
CA TYR A 71 -5.35 0.21 9.99
C TYR A 71 -6.66 -0.48 9.58
N CYS A 72 -6.60 -1.71 9.08
CA CYS A 72 -7.74 -2.49 8.67
C CYS A 72 -8.48 -3.05 9.88
N ILE A 73 -9.81 -2.96 9.90
CA ILE A 73 -10.66 -3.62 10.88
C ILE A 73 -10.64 -5.13 10.60
N ALA A 74 -10.59 -5.93 11.65
CA ALA A 74 -10.68 -7.38 11.59
C ALA A 74 -12.15 -7.80 11.36
N ASP A 75 -12.68 -7.55 10.18
CA ASP A 75 -14.00 -7.94 9.72
C ASP A 75 -13.94 -9.14 8.75
N GLU A 76 -15.10 -9.61 8.29
CA GLU A 76 -15.21 -10.76 7.40
C GLU A 76 -14.50 -10.52 6.05
N ASP A 77 -14.63 -9.33 5.46
CA ASP A 77 -13.98 -9.00 4.18
C ASP A 77 -12.44 -9.09 4.30
N ALA A 78 -11.89 -8.64 5.42
CA ALA A 78 -10.46 -8.73 5.69
C ALA A 78 -10.03 -10.19 5.92
N TRP A 79 -10.83 -10.98 6.66
CA TRP A 79 -10.57 -12.40 6.88
C TRP A 79 -10.53 -13.17 5.56
N GLU A 80 -11.55 -12.98 4.69
CA GLU A 80 -11.62 -13.60 3.36
C GLU A 80 -10.39 -13.23 2.51
N TYR A 81 -10.04 -11.94 2.46
CA TYR A 81 -8.89 -11.47 1.69
C TYR A 81 -7.58 -12.16 2.08
N PHE A 82 -7.28 -12.26 3.39
CA PHE A 82 -6.03 -12.90 3.84
C PHE A 82 -6.05 -14.41 3.66
N THR A 83 -7.21 -15.05 3.81
CA THR A 83 -7.39 -16.47 3.54
C THR A 83 -7.18 -16.81 2.05
N GLU A 84 -7.76 -16.02 1.14
CA GLU A 84 -7.54 -16.16 -0.31
C GLU A 84 -6.08 -15.99 -0.72
N HIS A 85 -5.34 -15.15 0.00
CA HIS A 85 -3.90 -14.95 -0.21
C HIS A 85 -3.01 -15.94 0.53
N HIS A 86 -3.61 -17.02 1.08
CA HIS A 86 -2.92 -18.11 1.80
C HIS A 86 -2.09 -17.64 2.99
N SER A 87 -2.46 -16.53 3.63
CA SER A 87 -1.86 -16.09 4.88
C SER A 87 -2.23 -17.01 6.03
N ASP A 88 -1.36 -17.14 7.02
CA ASP A 88 -1.67 -17.83 8.27
C ASP A 88 -2.56 -16.95 9.16
N VAL A 89 -3.88 -17.14 9.07
CA VAL A 89 -4.87 -16.34 9.80
C VAL A 89 -5.16 -17.03 11.14
N CYS A 90 -4.71 -16.44 12.24
CA CYS A 90 -4.79 -16.98 13.61
C CYS A 90 -6.13 -16.69 14.31
N PHE A 91 -7.22 -16.52 13.59
CA PHE A 91 -8.58 -16.34 14.14
C PHE A 91 -9.62 -16.84 13.16
N GLU A 92 -10.78 -17.23 13.67
CA GLU A 92 -11.89 -17.71 12.86
C GLU A 92 -12.78 -16.55 12.38
N LYS A 93 -13.55 -16.81 11.31
CA LYS A 93 -14.51 -15.83 10.77
C LYS A 93 -15.53 -15.36 11.83
N THR A 94 -15.89 -16.24 12.75
CA THR A 94 -16.80 -15.95 13.87
C THR A 94 -16.21 -15.01 14.93
N GLU A 95 -14.88 -14.90 14.99
CA GLU A 95 -14.16 -14.02 15.92
C GLU A 95 -13.97 -12.61 15.37
N CYS A 96 -14.42 -12.34 14.15
CA CYS A 96 -14.36 -11.01 13.54
C CYS A 96 -15.08 -9.98 14.42
N SER A 97 -14.33 -8.97 14.88
CA SER A 97 -14.81 -8.07 15.94
C SER A 97 -15.47 -6.79 15.43
N ASN A 98 -15.34 -6.47 14.13
CA ASN A 98 -15.80 -5.21 13.52
C ASN A 98 -15.31 -3.92 14.25
N LYS A 99 -14.35 -4.05 15.16
CA LYS A 99 -13.84 -2.94 15.99
C LYS A 99 -12.33 -2.88 16.04
N TYR A 100 -11.70 -4.03 16.25
CA TYR A 100 -10.24 -4.11 16.44
C TYR A 100 -9.52 -4.20 15.09
N GLY A 101 -8.31 -3.65 15.05
CA GLY A 101 -7.45 -3.70 13.87
C GLY A 101 -6.66 -5.02 13.80
N LEU A 102 -6.05 -5.27 12.65
CA LEU A 102 -5.23 -6.44 12.42
C LEU A 102 -3.77 -6.20 12.82
N LEU A 103 -3.12 -7.22 13.32
CA LEU A 103 -1.67 -7.30 13.50
C LEU A 103 -1.12 -8.33 12.53
N THR A 104 -0.07 -7.96 11.83
CA THR A 104 0.59 -8.84 10.86
C THR A 104 2.06 -9.00 11.19
N TYR A 105 2.51 -10.25 11.22
CA TYR A 105 3.88 -10.64 11.51
C TYR A 105 4.51 -11.29 10.28
N ASN A 106 5.82 -11.52 10.34
CA ASN A 106 6.57 -12.20 9.30
C ASN A 106 6.51 -11.53 7.91
N LYS A 107 6.29 -10.20 7.88
CA LYS A 107 6.26 -9.42 6.63
C LYS A 107 7.63 -9.24 5.97
N ARG A 108 8.71 -9.50 6.71
CA ARG A 108 10.10 -9.36 6.24
C ARG A 108 10.93 -10.52 6.73
N ASP A 109 11.87 -10.99 5.90
CA ASP A 109 12.83 -12.01 6.28
C ASP A 109 14.08 -11.36 6.90
N TYR A 110 14.07 -11.22 8.22
CA TYR A 110 15.17 -10.60 8.98
C TYR A 110 16.43 -11.47 9.05
N ARG A 111 16.40 -12.73 8.57
CA ARG A 111 17.57 -13.59 8.47
C ARG A 111 18.46 -13.21 7.28
N LYS A 112 17.90 -12.53 6.30
CA LYS A 112 18.59 -12.10 5.08
C LYS A 112 19.06 -10.66 5.20
N LYS A 113 20.22 -10.37 4.57
CA LYS A 113 20.70 -9.00 4.42
C LYS A 113 19.60 -8.13 3.75
N ASN A 114 19.39 -6.93 4.27
CA ASN A 114 18.36 -5.99 3.83
C ASN A 114 16.90 -6.37 4.15
N ALA A 115 16.66 -7.41 4.94
CA ALA A 115 15.33 -7.84 5.38
C ALA A 115 14.27 -7.72 4.27
N PRO A 116 14.38 -8.49 3.16
CA PRO A 116 13.46 -8.39 2.03
C PRO A 116 12.03 -8.66 2.46
N ARG A 117 11.07 -8.01 1.79
CA ARG A 117 9.66 -8.28 2.03
C ARG A 117 9.31 -9.70 1.60
N GLN A 118 8.49 -10.36 2.40
CA GLN A 118 7.91 -11.67 2.10
C GLN A 118 6.55 -11.51 1.45
N GLY A 119 6.15 -12.52 0.67
CA GLY A 119 4.78 -12.61 0.13
C GLY A 119 3.75 -12.76 1.24
N MET A 120 2.50 -12.48 0.93
CA MET A 120 1.38 -12.57 1.90
C MET A 120 1.12 -14.02 2.35
N ASP A 121 1.50 -15.00 1.55
CA ASP A 121 1.48 -16.45 1.86
C ASP A 121 2.29 -16.83 3.11
N LYS A 122 3.22 -15.96 3.52
CA LYS A 122 4.06 -16.16 4.71
C LYS A 122 3.68 -15.27 5.88
N TRP A 123 2.66 -14.44 5.72
CA TRP A 123 2.26 -13.55 6.78
C TRP A 123 1.42 -14.29 7.82
N ILE A 124 1.62 -13.93 9.08
CA ILE A 124 0.81 -14.38 10.20
C ILE A 124 -0.10 -13.20 10.56
N VAL A 125 -1.41 -13.42 10.52
CA VAL A 125 -2.41 -12.37 10.73
C VAL A 125 -3.23 -12.68 11.97
N ALA A 126 -3.29 -11.74 12.90
CA ALA A 126 -4.02 -11.88 14.15
C ALA A 126 -4.84 -10.62 14.46
N ILE A 127 -5.87 -10.74 15.29
CA ILE A 127 -6.63 -9.59 15.79
C ILE A 127 -5.80 -8.85 16.83
N GLY A 128 -5.63 -7.54 16.64
CA GLY A 128 -4.97 -6.66 17.60
C GLY A 128 -5.90 -6.18 18.70
N LYS A 129 -5.32 -5.49 19.69
CA LYS A 129 -6.08 -4.81 20.76
C LYS A 129 -6.31 -3.31 20.48
N HIS A 130 -5.76 -2.81 19.39
CA HIS A 130 -5.95 -1.43 18.94
C HIS A 130 -7.21 -1.32 18.07
N LYS A 131 -7.75 -0.11 17.96
CA LYS A 131 -8.93 0.15 17.14
C LYS A 131 -8.54 0.22 15.66
N GLY A 132 -9.23 -0.54 14.80
CA GLY A 132 -9.10 -0.40 13.35
C GLY A 132 -9.63 0.95 12.85
N ARG A 133 -9.19 1.39 11.69
CA ARG A 133 -9.50 2.73 11.12
C ARG A 133 -10.38 2.65 9.88
N ILE A 134 -10.25 1.60 9.10
CA ILE A 134 -10.96 1.41 7.85
C ILE A 134 -11.53 -0.01 7.78
N SER A 135 -12.75 -0.17 7.25
CA SER A 135 -13.35 -1.50 7.07
C SER A 135 -12.55 -2.35 6.10
N GLY A 136 -12.59 -3.68 6.27
CA GLY A 136 -11.95 -4.64 5.38
C GLY A 136 -12.32 -4.41 3.93
N LYS A 137 -13.59 -4.24 3.63
CA LYS A 137 -14.08 -3.93 2.27
C LYS A 137 -13.36 -2.74 1.62
N LYS A 138 -13.24 -1.62 2.33
CA LYS A 138 -12.54 -0.44 1.82
C LYS A 138 -11.04 -0.66 1.73
N TRP A 139 -10.45 -1.36 2.70
CA TRP A 139 -9.02 -1.65 2.68
C TRP A 139 -8.66 -2.60 1.52
N VAL A 140 -9.46 -3.64 1.28
CA VAL A 140 -9.32 -4.55 0.13
C VAL A 140 -9.46 -3.79 -1.19
N ALA A 141 -10.42 -2.87 -1.30
CA ALA A 141 -10.54 -2.01 -2.47
C ALA A 141 -9.26 -1.18 -2.71
N ILE A 142 -8.62 -0.67 -1.65
CA ILE A 142 -7.32 0.01 -1.75
C ILE A 142 -6.25 -0.94 -2.31
N GLN A 143 -6.18 -2.19 -1.82
CA GLN A 143 -5.19 -3.16 -2.31
C GLN A 143 -5.39 -3.47 -3.80
N ASN A 144 -6.63 -3.65 -4.23
CA ASN A 144 -6.96 -3.89 -5.64
C ASN A 144 -6.56 -2.69 -6.51
N ILE A 145 -6.89 -1.46 -6.13
CA ILE A 145 -6.46 -0.25 -6.85
C ILE A 145 -4.92 -0.18 -6.92
N LEU A 146 -4.22 -0.51 -5.83
CA LEU A 146 -2.75 -0.50 -5.82
C LEU A 146 -2.16 -1.57 -6.76
N LYS A 147 -2.82 -2.72 -6.88
CA LYS A 147 -2.44 -3.81 -7.80
C LYS A 147 -2.66 -3.38 -9.26
N ASP A 148 -3.81 -2.79 -9.56
CA ASP A 148 -4.14 -2.31 -10.91
C ASP A 148 -3.23 -1.16 -11.36
N ASN A 149 -2.77 -0.33 -10.44
CA ASN A 149 -1.85 0.76 -10.72
C ASN A 149 -0.39 0.30 -10.95
N ILE A 150 -0.08 -0.99 -10.84
CA ILE A 150 1.22 -1.53 -11.24
C ILE A 150 1.26 -1.59 -12.76
N PRO A 151 2.17 -0.87 -13.44
CA PRO A 151 2.27 -0.97 -14.89
C PRO A 151 2.59 -2.42 -15.29
N THR A 152 1.65 -3.07 -15.94
CA THR A 152 1.89 -4.37 -16.59
C THR A 152 2.67 -4.10 -17.87
N GLY A 153 3.98 -4.19 -17.82
CA GLY A 153 4.86 -3.99 -18.96
C GLY A 153 6.06 -3.10 -18.65
N THR A 154 7.09 -3.19 -19.45
CA THR A 154 8.21 -2.25 -19.46
C THR A 154 7.66 -0.84 -19.63
N LYS A 155 7.88 0.05 -18.66
CA LYS A 155 7.64 1.48 -18.87
C LYS A 155 8.39 1.85 -20.15
N PRO A 156 7.71 2.36 -21.19
CA PRO A 156 8.45 2.93 -22.30
C PRO A 156 9.38 3.98 -21.68
N ALA A 157 10.67 3.89 -22.00
CA ALA A 157 11.60 4.93 -21.63
C ALA A 157 10.95 6.25 -22.06
N ILE A 158 10.73 7.17 -21.10
CA ILE A 158 10.30 8.51 -21.44
C ILE A 158 11.55 9.12 -22.12
N MET A 159 11.64 8.88 -23.42
CA MET A 159 12.58 9.64 -24.22
C MET A 159 12.01 11.06 -24.23
N HIS A 160 12.68 11.96 -23.54
CA HIS A 160 12.48 13.39 -23.76
C HIS A 160 12.88 13.68 -25.20
N ASN A 161 11.90 13.56 -26.07
CA ASN A 161 12.08 13.84 -27.49
C ASN A 161 11.52 15.24 -27.73
N ASP A 162 12.39 16.22 -27.85
CA ASP A 162 12.01 17.61 -28.15
C ASP A 162 11.28 17.74 -29.52
N TYR A 163 11.29 16.67 -30.33
CA TYR A 163 10.67 16.66 -31.66
C TYR A 163 9.28 15.98 -31.70
N SER A 164 8.74 15.50 -30.59
CA SER A 164 7.39 14.89 -30.59
C SER A 164 6.57 15.29 -29.38
N LEU A 165 5.74 16.30 -29.55
CA LEU A 165 4.79 16.79 -28.55
C LEU A 165 3.72 15.76 -28.19
N LEU A 166 3.43 14.81 -29.09
CA LEU A 166 2.37 13.82 -28.94
C LEU A 166 2.88 12.46 -28.44
N SER A 167 4.13 12.37 -27.97
CA SER A 167 4.69 11.14 -27.41
C SER A 167 3.83 10.59 -26.27
N GLY A 168 3.32 9.37 -26.45
CA GLY A 168 2.48 8.70 -25.47
C GLY A 168 0.99 9.06 -25.49
N LEU A 169 0.54 9.95 -26.37
CA LEU A 169 -0.85 10.32 -26.58
C LEU A 169 -1.47 9.67 -27.82
N ILE A 170 -0.67 9.12 -28.71
CA ILE A 170 -1.12 8.50 -29.97
C ILE A 170 -1.17 6.98 -29.81
N PHE A 171 -2.29 6.39 -30.25
CA PHE A 171 -2.51 4.95 -30.26
C PHE A 171 -2.82 4.48 -31.67
N CYS A 172 -2.44 3.24 -31.99
CA CYS A 172 -2.79 2.62 -33.28
C CYS A 172 -4.29 2.28 -33.27
N ASP A 173 -5.01 2.74 -34.29
CA ASP A 173 -6.44 2.47 -34.43
C ASP A 173 -6.76 0.96 -34.56
N LYS A 174 -5.90 0.18 -35.21
CA LYS A 174 -6.11 -1.26 -35.40
C LYS A 174 -5.84 -2.12 -34.17
N CYS A 175 -4.75 -1.85 -33.44
CA CYS A 175 -4.33 -2.73 -32.34
C CYS A 175 -4.32 -2.03 -30.96
N GLN A 176 -4.72 -0.77 -30.89
CA GLN A 176 -4.78 0.06 -29.70
C GLN A 176 -3.44 0.15 -28.91
N SER A 177 -2.35 -0.27 -29.54
CA SER A 177 -1.01 -0.13 -28.96
C SER A 177 -0.53 1.30 -29.04
N ARG A 178 0.21 1.73 -28.02
CA ARG A 178 0.82 3.06 -27.98
C ARG A 178 1.83 3.22 -29.12
N MET A 179 1.78 4.33 -29.83
CA MET A 179 2.74 4.68 -30.87
C MET A 179 3.85 5.55 -30.28
N PHE A 180 5.07 5.34 -30.78
CA PHE A 180 6.26 6.09 -30.39
C PHE A 180 6.87 6.76 -31.60
N ALA A 181 7.26 8.01 -31.46
CA ALA A 181 8.05 8.68 -32.47
C ALA A 181 9.47 8.07 -32.48
N LYS A 182 9.94 7.64 -33.66
CA LYS A 182 11.29 7.13 -33.87
C LYS A 182 12.06 8.10 -34.75
N GLN A 183 13.13 8.67 -34.24
CA GLN A 183 14.04 9.48 -35.04
C GLN A 183 14.78 8.57 -36.00
N ARG A 184 14.75 8.90 -37.26
CA ARG A 184 15.58 8.22 -38.28
C ARG A 184 17.03 8.67 -38.01
N SER A 185 17.89 7.73 -37.61
CA SER A 185 19.32 7.99 -37.53
C SER A 185 19.81 8.26 -38.96
N GLY A 186 19.94 9.53 -39.33
CA GLY A 186 20.60 9.90 -40.56
C GLY A 186 22.06 9.49 -40.44
N LYS A 187 22.52 8.50 -41.23
CA LYS A 187 23.92 8.48 -41.61
C LYS A 187 24.12 9.74 -42.42
N GLY A 188 24.81 10.72 -41.82
CA GLY A 188 25.32 11.85 -42.56
C GLY A 188 26.20 11.33 -43.70
N GLY A 189 25.91 11.77 -44.89
CA GLY A 189 26.82 11.65 -46.00
C GLY A 189 28.01 12.60 -45.80
#